data_8dfa67d1d09db52a75c5c4509aed7fb9
#
_entry.id   8dfa67d1d09db52a75c5c4509aed7fb9
#
_cell.length_a   1.000
_cell.length_b   1.000
_cell.length_c   1.000
_cell.angle_alpha   90.00
_cell.angle_beta   90.00
_cell.angle_gamma   90.00
#
_symmetry.space_group_name_H-M   'P 1'
#
loop_
_entity.id
_entity.type
_entity.pdbx_description
1 polymer ?
#
loop_
_entity_poly.entity_id
_entity_poly.type
_entity_poly.pdbx_seq_one_letter_code
_entity_poly.pdbx_strand_id
1 'polypeptide(L)'
;MQRRALLGLAILAIGLGIAGCGSATSSAESPKPAGKSPSAISRMVCAEEAVAEIAEVVGAKAAVTAPTWADHLYSCGYRYTEGTMVLSVKELSSWPQTYAYFDELAKTLHKTAPVRGLGQGAFVVGDGSVVVRKDWKILLVDISGLHGMVGSPPSSRDTVALDAAAVILDCWNGD
;
A
#
# COMPACT_ATOMS: atom_id res chain seq x y z
N MET A 1 -46.83 -50.26 9.63
CA MET A 1 -45.41 -50.23 10.04
C MET A 1 -44.68 -49.39 9.01
N GLN A 2 -44.46 -48.11 9.28
CA GLN A 2 -43.80 -47.15 8.38
C GLN A 2 -42.42 -46.82 8.93
N ARG A 3 -41.36 -47.22 8.20
CA ARG A 3 -39.98 -46.85 8.49
C ARG A 3 -39.68 -45.52 7.83
N ARG A 4 -39.44 -44.48 8.61
CA ARG A 4 -38.95 -43.14 8.15
C ARG A 4 -37.44 -43.21 8.05
N ALA A 5 -36.90 -43.07 6.84
CA ALA A 5 -35.49 -42.84 6.58
C ALA A 5 -35.15 -41.36 6.75
N LEU A 6 -34.26 -41.04 7.68
CA LEU A 6 -33.69 -39.69 7.85
C LEU A 6 -32.47 -39.57 6.92
N LEU A 7 -32.61 -38.77 5.87
CA LEU A 7 -31.46 -38.30 5.07
C LEU A 7 -30.72 -37.20 5.84
N GLY A 8 -29.52 -37.48 6.29
CA GLY A 8 -28.61 -36.48 6.82
C GLY A 8 -27.97 -35.71 5.69
N LEU A 9 -28.25 -34.39 5.64
CA LEU A 9 -27.63 -33.45 4.72
C LEU A 9 -26.29 -33.01 5.31
N ALA A 10 -25.19 -33.48 4.76
CA ALA A 10 -23.83 -32.99 5.12
C ALA A 10 -23.56 -31.70 4.36
N ILE A 11 -23.55 -30.56 5.08
CA ILE A 11 -23.15 -29.28 4.54
C ILE A 11 -21.62 -29.20 4.59
N LEU A 12 -21.00 -29.28 3.42
CA LEU A 12 -19.56 -29.10 3.24
C LEU A 12 -19.31 -27.56 3.19
N ALA A 13 -18.87 -26.99 4.31
CA ALA A 13 -18.45 -25.59 4.36
C ALA A 13 -17.07 -25.46 3.72
N ILE A 14 -17.02 -24.99 2.48
CA ILE A 14 -15.77 -24.58 1.81
C ILE A 14 -15.40 -23.21 2.38
N GLY A 15 -14.46 -23.19 3.33
CA GLY A 15 -13.84 -21.97 3.81
C GLY A 15 -12.91 -21.41 2.74
N LEU A 16 -13.31 -20.33 2.05
CA LEU A 16 -12.37 -19.51 1.29
C LEU A 16 -11.48 -18.80 2.32
N GLY A 17 -10.24 -19.25 2.43
CA GLY A 17 -9.20 -18.55 3.16
C GLY A 17 -8.83 -17.29 2.41
N ILE A 18 -9.25 -16.14 2.92
CA ILE A 18 -8.72 -14.84 2.52
C ILE A 18 -7.33 -14.77 3.15
N ALA A 19 -6.27 -14.91 2.33
CA ALA A 19 -4.89 -14.64 2.74
C ALA A 19 -4.71 -13.11 2.75
N GLY A 20 -5.24 -12.45 3.80
CA GLY A 20 -4.91 -11.07 4.09
C GLY A 20 -3.53 -10.96 4.74
N CYS A 21 -2.89 -9.79 4.69
CA CYS A 21 -1.69 -9.47 5.46
C CYS A 21 -1.89 -9.97 6.89
N GLY A 22 -1.08 -10.94 7.31
CA GLY A 22 -1.35 -11.77 8.49
C GLY A 22 -1.64 -10.94 9.74
N SER A 23 -2.75 -11.24 10.40
CA SER A 23 -3.17 -10.62 11.66
C SER A 23 -2.20 -11.02 12.79
N ALA A 24 -1.09 -10.30 12.92
CA ALA A 24 -0.36 -10.24 14.17
C ALA A 24 -1.11 -9.29 15.11
N THR A 25 -1.35 -9.70 16.34
CA THR A 25 -2.02 -8.91 17.39
C THR A 25 -1.18 -7.66 17.66
N SER A 26 -1.57 -6.54 17.07
CA SER A 26 -0.84 -5.29 17.15
C SER A 26 -1.09 -4.61 18.48
N SER A 27 -0.10 -4.65 19.35
CA SER A 27 0.08 -3.58 20.32
C SER A 27 0.56 -2.36 19.53
N ALA A 28 -0.17 -1.25 19.55
CA ALA A 28 0.23 -0.01 18.89
C ALA A 28 1.63 0.41 19.41
N GLU A 29 2.66 -0.01 18.72
CA GLU A 29 4.04 0.30 19.06
C GLU A 29 4.29 1.78 18.75
N SER A 30 4.86 2.53 19.69
CA SER A 30 5.21 3.94 19.46
C SER A 30 6.16 4.06 18.26
N PRO A 31 6.01 5.10 17.41
CA PRO A 31 6.89 5.31 16.29
C PRO A 31 8.36 5.32 16.69
N LYS A 32 9.20 4.62 15.93
CA LYS A 32 10.65 4.57 16.16
C LYS A 32 11.39 5.50 15.22
N PRO A 33 12.48 6.16 15.67
CA PRO A 33 13.36 6.93 14.80
C PRO A 33 13.91 6.10 13.64
N ALA A 34 14.14 6.76 12.50
CA ALA A 34 14.77 6.16 11.34
C ALA A 34 16.12 5.53 11.70
N GLY A 35 16.30 4.28 11.28
CA GLY A 35 17.48 3.47 11.56
C GLY A 35 18.49 3.46 10.41
N LYS A 36 19.58 2.70 10.58
CA LYS A 36 20.58 2.49 9.50
C LYS A 36 20.05 1.57 8.38
N SER A 37 19.00 0.80 8.68
CA SER A 37 18.34 -0.13 7.75
C SER A 37 16.86 0.16 7.72
N PRO A 38 16.14 -0.16 6.61
CA PRO A 38 14.70 0.04 6.53
C PRO A 38 13.97 -0.79 7.57
N SER A 39 12.95 -0.21 8.19
CA SER A 39 12.05 -0.92 9.12
C SER A 39 11.26 -2.02 8.40
N ALA A 40 10.65 -2.94 9.15
CA ALA A 40 9.75 -3.95 8.60
C ALA A 40 8.63 -3.29 7.79
N ILE A 41 8.00 -2.26 8.36
CA ILE A 41 6.93 -1.48 7.74
C ILE A 41 7.37 -0.88 6.39
N SER A 42 8.56 -0.26 6.32
CA SER A 42 9.04 0.29 5.04
C SER A 42 9.29 -0.79 4.00
N ARG A 43 9.75 -1.98 4.40
CA ARG A 43 9.97 -3.09 3.47
C ARG A 43 8.69 -3.66 2.88
N MET A 44 7.53 -3.44 3.51
CA MET A 44 6.24 -3.95 3.02
C MET A 44 5.89 -3.45 1.63
N VAL A 45 6.29 -2.24 1.24
CA VAL A 45 6.02 -1.71 -0.11
C VAL A 45 6.62 -2.55 -1.25
N CYS A 46 7.53 -3.49 -0.94
CA CYS A 46 8.15 -4.39 -1.91
C CYS A 46 8.01 -5.87 -1.51
N ALA A 47 7.27 -6.17 -0.44
CA ALA A 47 7.03 -7.53 0.05
C ALA A 47 6.07 -8.29 -0.89
N GLU A 48 6.24 -9.60 -0.96
CA GLU A 48 5.44 -10.45 -1.86
C GLU A 48 3.94 -10.34 -1.58
N GLU A 49 3.56 -10.22 -0.31
CA GLU A 49 2.16 -10.07 0.12
C GLU A 49 1.55 -8.78 -0.44
N ALA A 50 2.22 -7.65 -0.25
CA ALA A 50 1.75 -6.37 -0.78
C ALA A 50 1.72 -6.35 -2.32
N VAL A 51 2.72 -6.98 -2.96
CA VAL A 51 2.74 -7.14 -4.42
C VAL A 51 1.55 -7.95 -4.92
N ALA A 52 1.18 -9.03 -4.22
CA ALA A 52 0.04 -9.85 -4.57
C ALA A 52 -1.29 -9.08 -4.40
N GLU A 53 -1.48 -8.40 -3.27
CA GLU A 53 -2.69 -7.62 -2.99
C GLU A 53 -2.85 -6.42 -3.95
N ILE A 54 -1.75 -5.72 -4.25
CA ILE A 54 -1.76 -4.65 -5.26
C ILE A 54 -2.14 -5.23 -6.64
N ALA A 55 -1.64 -6.43 -7.00
CA ALA A 55 -2.00 -7.05 -8.27
C ALA A 55 -3.50 -7.40 -8.34
N GLU A 56 -4.14 -7.76 -7.23
CA GLU A 56 -5.58 -8.02 -7.15
C GLU A 56 -6.40 -6.74 -7.35
N VAL A 57 -6.08 -5.67 -6.60
CA VAL A 57 -6.87 -4.42 -6.70
C VAL A 57 -6.64 -3.67 -8.02
N VAL A 58 -5.44 -3.76 -8.58
CA VAL A 58 -5.11 -3.16 -9.89
C VAL A 58 -5.61 -4.02 -11.06
N GLY A 59 -5.83 -5.31 -10.83
CA GLY A 59 -6.21 -6.27 -11.89
C GLY A 59 -5.06 -6.55 -12.88
N ALA A 60 -3.81 -6.35 -12.47
CA ALA A 60 -2.61 -6.62 -13.27
C ALA A 60 -1.41 -6.97 -12.39
N LYS A 61 -0.61 -7.94 -12.85
CA LYS A 61 0.65 -8.30 -12.19
C LYS A 61 1.79 -7.40 -12.65
N ALA A 62 2.53 -6.84 -11.71
CA ALA A 62 3.75 -6.08 -11.99
C ALA A 62 5.00 -6.96 -11.90
N ALA A 63 6.03 -6.64 -12.67
CA ALA A 63 7.39 -7.10 -12.39
C ALA A 63 8.05 -6.10 -11.43
N VAL A 64 8.31 -6.54 -10.20
CA VAL A 64 8.88 -5.67 -9.16
C VAL A 64 10.39 -5.61 -9.29
N THR A 65 10.95 -4.39 -9.24
CA THR A 65 12.41 -4.19 -9.28
C THR A 65 13.03 -4.49 -7.93
N ALA A 66 14.34 -4.80 -7.92
CA ALA A 66 15.08 -4.91 -6.66
C ALA A 66 14.95 -3.61 -5.85
N PRO A 67 14.68 -3.71 -4.53
CA PRO A 67 14.50 -2.53 -3.70
C PRO A 67 15.81 -1.78 -3.48
N THR A 68 15.69 -0.47 -3.23
CA THR A 68 16.81 0.40 -2.87
C THR A 68 16.59 1.00 -1.47
N TRP A 69 17.70 1.30 -0.78
CA TRP A 69 17.70 2.02 0.50
C TRP A 69 18.80 3.06 0.49
N ALA A 70 18.43 4.31 0.52
CA ALA A 70 19.37 5.45 0.61
C ALA A 70 18.69 6.61 1.36
N ASP A 71 19.42 7.29 2.21
CA ASP A 71 18.93 8.47 2.94
C ASP A 71 17.58 8.23 3.67
N HIS A 72 17.41 7.07 4.29
CA HIS A 72 16.17 6.64 4.93
C HIS A 72 14.96 6.59 4.00
N LEU A 73 15.19 6.43 2.70
CA LEU A 73 14.18 6.19 1.68
C LEU A 73 14.30 4.76 1.16
N TYR A 74 13.25 3.96 1.37
CA TYR A 74 13.12 2.62 0.82
C TYR A 74 12.17 2.65 -0.37
N SER A 75 12.54 2.07 -1.50
CA SER A 75 11.71 2.11 -2.70
C SER A 75 11.90 0.93 -3.61
N CYS A 76 10.86 0.60 -4.39
CA CYS A 76 10.89 -0.31 -5.53
C CYS A 76 9.91 0.14 -6.62
N GLY A 77 10.18 -0.29 -7.85
CA GLY A 77 9.33 -0.03 -9.01
C GLY A 77 8.45 -1.23 -9.35
N TYR A 78 7.20 -0.98 -9.65
CA TYR A 78 6.20 -1.91 -10.15
C TYR A 78 6.04 -1.68 -11.65
N ARG A 79 6.61 -2.56 -12.47
CA ARG A 79 6.58 -2.44 -13.93
C ARG A 79 5.39 -3.19 -14.50
N TYR A 80 4.50 -2.44 -15.14
CA TYR A 80 3.37 -2.92 -15.94
C TYR A 80 3.66 -2.73 -17.43
N THR A 81 2.77 -3.21 -18.29
CA THR A 81 2.81 -2.94 -19.73
C THR A 81 2.67 -1.44 -20.01
N GLU A 82 1.89 -0.75 -19.21
CA GLU A 82 1.56 0.68 -19.32
C GLU A 82 2.61 1.60 -18.70
N GLY A 83 3.71 1.03 -18.17
CA GLY A 83 4.79 1.80 -17.57
C GLY A 83 5.13 1.39 -16.15
N THR A 84 5.68 2.31 -15.36
CA THR A 84 6.17 2.01 -14.02
C THR A 84 5.50 2.89 -12.97
N MET A 85 4.96 2.27 -11.92
CA MET A 85 4.63 2.89 -10.65
C MET A 85 5.80 2.68 -9.68
N VAL A 86 6.15 3.69 -8.89
CA VAL A 86 7.18 3.58 -7.85
C VAL A 86 6.53 3.75 -6.48
N LEU A 87 6.75 2.78 -5.61
CA LEU A 87 6.41 2.89 -4.20
C LEU A 87 7.65 3.22 -3.39
N SER A 88 7.55 4.24 -2.54
CA SER A 88 8.64 4.62 -1.66
C SER A 88 8.16 5.03 -0.28
N VAL A 89 8.96 4.70 0.75
CA VAL A 89 8.72 5.09 2.14
C VAL A 89 9.93 5.83 2.67
N LYS A 90 9.73 7.08 3.03
CA LYS A 90 10.70 7.89 3.78
C LYS A 90 10.48 7.69 5.26
N GLU A 91 11.50 7.25 5.97
CA GLU A 91 11.51 7.17 7.42
C GLU A 91 12.08 8.44 8.04
N LEU A 92 11.45 8.91 9.08
CA LEU A 92 11.81 10.12 9.82
C LEU A 92 11.99 9.78 11.30
N SER A 93 12.47 10.72 12.10
CA SER A 93 12.85 10.45 13.48
C SER A 93 12.03 11.22 14.52
N SER A 94 11.09 12.06 14.06
CA SER A 94 10.23 12.83 14.95
C SER A 94 9.02 13.43 14.21
N TRP A 95 7.98 13.79 14.96
CA TRP A 95 6.82 14.49 14.39
C TRP A 95 7.19 15.80 13.68
N PRO A 96 8.02 16.71 14.24
CA PRO A 96 8.39 17.92 13.54
C PRO A 96 9.05 17.67 12.18
N GLN A 97 9.97 16.70 12.09
CA GLN A 97 10.58 16.31 10.82
C GLN A 97 9.56 15.73 9.84
N THR A 98 8.63 14.91 10.33
CA THR A 98 7.60 14.29 9.49
C THR A 98 6.65 15.32 8.92
N TYR A 99 6.20 16.28 9.71
CA TYR A 99 5.36 17.38 9.23
C TYR A 99 6.11 18.26 8.23
N ALA A 100 7.34 18.67 8.55
CA ALA A 100 8.14 19.50 7.67
C ALA A 100 8.37 18.84 6.30
N TYR A 101 8.69 17.53 6.28
CA TYR A 101 8.89 16.76 5.05
C TYR A 101 7.57 16.60 4.26
N PHE A 102 6.46 16.32 4.95
CA PHE A 102 5.14 16.21 4.32
C PHE A 102 4.69 17.53 3.68
N ASP A 103 4.89 18.64 4.36
CA ASP A 103 4.55 19.97 3.87
C ASP A 103 5.47 20.40 2.72
N GLU A 104 6.74 20.00 2.73
CA GLU A 104 7.66 20.25 1.63
C GLU A 104 7.25 19.47 0.38
N LEU A 105 6.88 18.18 0.52
CA LEU A 105 6.35 17.41 -0.60
C LEU A 105 5.05 18.01 -1.16
N ALA A 106 4.18 18.55 -0.30
CA ALA A 106 2.95 19.20 -0.75
C ALA A 106 3.23 20.43 -1.65
N LYS A 107 4.34 21.15 -1.40
CA LYS A 107 4.77 22.28 -2.22
C LYS A 107 5.49 21.83 -3.50
N THR A 108 6.49 20.96 -3.35
CA THR A 108 7.38 20.55 -4.45
C THR A 108 6.67 19.69 -5.50
N LEU A 109 5.74 18.84 -5.07
CA LEU A 109 4.94 17.98 -5.95
C LEU A 109 3.61 18.62 -6.37
N HIS A 110 3.38 19.90 -6.02
CA HIS A 110 2.15 20.62 -6.39
C HIS A 110 0.87 19.90 -5.96
N LYS A 111 0.67 19.76 -4.63
CA LYS A 111 -0.55 19.22 -4.04
C LYS A 111 -1.80 19.83 -4.67
N THR A 112 -2.72 18.98 -5.14
CA THR A 112 -3.99 19.41 -5.76
C THR A 112 -5.18 19.25 -4.82
N ALA A 113 -5.27 18.11 -4.09
CA ALA A 113 -6.40 17.84 -3.22
C ALA A 113 -5.99 17.01 -1.99
N PRO A 114 -6.62 17.22 -0.81
CA PRO A 114 -6.47 16.32 0.32
C PRO A 114 -7.25 15.03 0.09
N VAL A 115 -6.72 13.91 0.60
CA VAL A 115 -7.40 12.62 0.66
C VAL A 115 -7.81 12.35 2.10
N ARG A 116 -9.08 12.02 2.34
CA ARG A 116 -9.60 11.70 3.67
C ARG A 116 -9.60 10.19 3.90
N GLY A 117 -9.37 9.78 5.15
CA GLY A 117 -9.44 8.37 5.55
C GLY A 117 -8.20 7.55 5.14
N LEU A 118 -7.16 8.18 4.60
CA LEU A 118 -5.93 7.53 4.22
C LEU A 118 -4.79 7.98 5.14
N GLY A 119 -4.33 7.09 6.02
CA GLY A 119 -3.34 7.38 7.04
C GLY A 119 -3.74 8.50 8.01
N GLN A 120 -2.75 9.22 8.54
CA GLN A 120 -2.93 10.38 9.43
C GLN A 120 -2.94 11.71 8.65
N GLY A 121 -2.83 11.65 7.34
CA GLY A 121 -2.92 12.73 6.38
C GLY A 121 -2.43 12.31 5.02
N ALA A 122 -3.18 12.67 3.98
CA ALA A 122 -2.81 12.33 2.61
C ALA A 122 -3.25 13.40 1.62
N PHE A 123 -2.59 13.43 0.46
CA PHE A 123 -2.96 14.31 -0.65
C PHE A 123 -2.58 13.70 -2.00
N VAL A 124 -3.29 14.14 -3.03
CA VAL A 124 -2.97 13.87 -4.43
C VAL A 124 -2.17 15.03 -4.99
N VAL A 125 -1.26 14.76 -5.91
CA VAL A 125 -0.48 15.75 -6.66
C VAL A 125 -0.94 15.85 -8.12
N GLY A 126 -0.35 16.77 -8.88
CA GLY A 126 -0.84 17.14 -10.21
C GLY A 126 -0.87 16.01 -11.25
N ASP A 127 -0.04 15.00 -11.12
CA ASP A 127 0.01 13.82 -12.02
C ASP A 127 -0.85 12.65 -11.54
N GLY A 128 -1.54 12.80 -10.39
CA GLY A 128 -2.36 11.77 -9.74
C GLY A 128 -1.62 10.92 -8.71
N SER A 129 -0.31 11.11 -8.53
CA SER A 129 0.46 10.43 -7.47
C SER A 129 -0.08 10.78 -6.08
N VAL A 130 0.09 9.86 -5.13
CA VAL A 130 -0.48 9.98 -3.78
C VAL A 130 0.63 10.00 -2.74
N VAL A 131 0.55 10.97 -1.82
CA VAL A 131 1.44 11.07 -0.65
C VAL A 131 0.62 10.82 0.59
N VAL A 132 1.09 9.91 1.45
CA VAL A 132 0.43 9.56 2.71
C VAL A 132 1.41 9.71 3.87
N ARG A 133 0.95 10.31 4.95
CA ARG A 133 1.67 10.36 6.23
C ARG A 133 1.03 9.40 7.22
N LYS A 134 1.83 8.52 7.79
CA LYS A 134 1.44 7.68 8.94
C LYS A 134 2.65 7.51 9.87
N ASP A 135 2.44 7.80 11.13
CA ASP A 135 3.49 7.82 12.15
C ASP A 135 4.68 8.71 11.72
N TRP A 136 5.91 8.24 11.84
CA TRP A 136 7.09 8.97 11.37
C TRP A 136 7.52 8.53 9.97
N LYS A 137 6.55 8.17 9.12
CA LYS A 137 6.79 7.71 7.75
C LYS A 137 5.93 8.45 6.75
N ILE A 138 6.50 8.62 5.57
CA ILE A 138 5.80 9.15 4.41
C ILE A 138 5.87 8.11 3.29
N LEU A 139 4.71 7.62 2.88
CA LEU A 139 4.54 6.82 1.67
C LEU A 139 4.31 7.76 0.49
N LEU A 140 5.02 7.55 -0.59
CA LEU A 140 4.72 8.11 -1.91
C LEU A 140 4.42 6.96 -2.88
N VAL A 141 3.25 7.01 -3.48
CA VAL A 141 2.87 6.20 -4.64
C VAL A 141 3.01 7.08 -5.87
N ASP A 142 4.13 6.97 -6.55
CA ASP A 142 4.46 7.76 -7.74
C ASP A 142 4.01 7.01 -9.00
N ILE A 143 3.06 7.60 -9.72
CA ILE A 143 2.50 7.08 -10.97
C ILE A 143 2.89 7.91 -12.20
N SER A 144 3.85 8.83 -12.06
CA SER A 144 4.31 9.69 -13.16
C SER A 144 4.81 8.88 -14.36
N GLY A 145 5.33 7.67 -14.11
CA GLY A 145 5.78 6.74 -15.14
C GLY A 145 4.70 5.83 -15.74
N LEU A 146 3.44 5.92 -15.30
CA LEU A 146 2.32 5.16 -15.88
C LEU A 146 1.63 5.96 -16.99
N HIS A 147 1.09 5.28 -18.00
CA HIS A 147 0.38 5.86 -19.11
C HIS A 147 -0.95 5.14 -19.37
N GLY A 148 -2.01 5.90 -19.64
CA GLY A 148 -3.32 5.33 -19.97
C GLY A 148 -4.03 4.65 -18.79
N MET A 149 -4.79 3.62 -19.11
CA MET A 149 -5.52 2.79 -18.13
C MET A 149 -4.71 1.54 -17.82
N VAL A 150 -4.78 1.05 -16.59
CA VAL A 150 -4.00 -0.10 -16.11
C VAL A 150 -4.96 -1.20 -15.63
N GLY A 151 -4.59 -2.46 -15.90
CA GLY A 151 -5.29 -3.62 -15.35
C GLY A 151 -6.52 -4.10 -16.13
N SER A 152 -7.18 -5.10 -15.54
CA SER A 152 -8.40 -5.71 -16.10
C SER A 152 -9.38 -6.06 -14.96
N PRO A 153 -10.51 -5.34 -14.84
CA PRO A 153 -10.96 -4.24 -15.72
C PRO A 153 -10.03 -3.02 -15.68
N PRO A 154 -9.99 -2.22 -16.75
CA PRO A 154 -9.11 -1.07 -16.82
C PRO A 154 -9.47 0.01 -15.79
N SER A 155 -8.48 0.45 -15.02
CA SER A 155 -8.59 1.50 -14.01
C SER A 155 -7.76 2.72 -14.38
N SER A 156 -8.20 3.92 -13.98
CA SER A 156 -7.40 5.13 -14.14
C SER A 156 -6.14 5.08 -13.27
N ARG A 157 -5.09 5.77 -13.69
CA ARG A 157 -3.83 5.84 -12.92
C ARG A 157 -4.06 6.35 -11.49
N ASP A 158 -4.90 7.37 -11.33
CA ASP A 158 -5.24 7.96 -10.04
C ASP A 158 -5.93 6.95 -9.11
N THR A 159 -6.83 6.12 -9.68
CA THR A 159 -7.45 5.01 -8.94
C THR A 159 -6.40 3.99 -8.51
N VAL A 160 -5.51 3.59 -9.42
CA VAL A 160 -4.40 2.67 -9.13
C VAL A 160 -3.51 3.20 -8.00
N ALA A 161 -3.20 4.50 -7.99
CA ALA A 161 -2.39 5.11 -6.93
C ALA A 161 -3.09 5.07 -5.56
N LEU A 162 -4.38 5.37 -5.53
CA LEU A 162 -5.18 5.35 -4.30
C LEU A 162 -5.34 3.92 -3.75
N ASP A 163 -5.65 2.96 -4.62
CA ASP A 163 -5.82 1.55 -4.26
C ASP A 163 -4.49 0.95 -3.74
N ALA A 164 -3.38 1.22 -4.43
CA ALA A 164 -2.06 0.79 -3.96
C ALA A 164 -1.69 1.41 -2.60
N ALA A 165 -2.00 2.71 -2.38
CA ALA A 165 -1.77 3.36 -1.10
C ALA A 165 -2.63 2.73 0.01
N ALA A 166 -3.89 2.40 -0.27
CA ALA A 166 -4.79 1.75 0.68
C ALA A 166 -4.27 0.36 1.08
N VAL A 167 -3.88 -0.48 0.12
CA VAL A 167 -3.28 -1.80 0.36
C VAL A 167 -2.07 -1.69 1.29
N ILE A 168 -1.14 -0.78 1.00
CA ILE A 168 0.05 -0.61 1.85
C ILE A 168 -0.32 -0.18 3.27
N LEU A 169 -1.31 0.70 3.43
CA LEU A 169 -1.74 1.14 4.76
C LEU A 169 -2.46 0.06 5.55
N ASP A 170 -3.21 -0.81 4.88
CA ASP A 170 -3.86 -1.96 5.53
C ASP A 170 -2.81 -2.95 6.05
N CYS A 171 -1.74 -3.21 5.28
CA CYS A 171 -0.59 -3.96 5.75
C CYS A 171 0.10 -3.29 6.96
N TRP A 172 0.19 -1.95 7.00
CA TRP A 172 0.76 -1.21 8.13
C TRP A 172 -0.13 -1.20 9.37
N ASN A 173 -1.43 -1.48 9.25
CA ASN A 173 -2.36 -1.57 10.38
C ASN A 173 -2.41 -2.97 11.00
N GLY A 174 -1.92 -3.98 10.30
CA GLY A 174 -1.87 -5.37 10.75
C GLY A 174 -0.68 -5.69 11.67
N ASP A 175 0.26 -4.75 11.87
CA ASP A 175 1.44 -4.91 12.75
C ASP A 175 1.21 -4.38 14.16
#